data_6b058762c15d4e5e0e74fbd76cf5d3a9
#
_entry.id   6b058762c15d4e5e0e74fbd76cf5d3a9
#
_cell.length_a   1.000
_cell.length_b   1.000
_cell.length_c   1.000
_cell.angle_alpha   90.00
_cell.angle_beta   90.00
_cell.angle_gamma   90.00
#
_symmetry.space_group_name_H-M   'P 1'
#
loop_
_entity.id
_entity.type
_entity.pdbx_description
1 polymer ?
#
loop_
_entity_poly.entity_id
_entity_poly.type
_entity_poly.pdbx_seq_one_letter_code
_entity_poly.pdbx_strand_id
1 'polypeptide(L)'
;MTLSRRRFMGQCLQLLAAGWIGTQRTIASASERPESWFPAYGKLEREARLAERIEQAYALFSECRLCPRQCAANRIKGETGFCRAPAKAVVYSAHPHYGEEVPLVGQKGSGTIFFSNCNLRCVFCQNWPISHEGRGVATEDEDLAGMMVHLQKIGCHNVNLVTPTHVMPNILKATRLAFQKGLRIP
;
A
#
# COMPACT_ATOMS: atom_id res chain seq x y z
N MET A 1 -14.83 -55.02 -19.43
CA MET A 1 -15.90 -54.16 -19.89
C MET A 1 -15.29 -52.83 -20.29
N THR A 2 -15.08 -52.59 -21.58
CA THR A 2 -14.45 -51.38 -22.10
C THR A 2 -15.53 -50.36 -22.41
N LEU A 3 -15.54 -49.27 -21.71
CA LEU A 3 -16.43 -48.12 -21.98
C LEU A 3 -16.07 -47.51 -23.35
N SER A 4 -17.04 -47.46 -24.27
CA SER A 4 -16.81 -46.85 -25.58
C SER A 4 -16.58 -45.32 -25.44
N ARG A 5 -15.69 -44.73 -26.27
CA ARG A 5 -15.41 -43.29 -26.29
C ARG A 5 -16.65 -42.41 -26.35
N ARG A 6 -17.71 -42.84 -27.02
CA ARG A 6 -18.98 -42.12 -27.09
C ARG A 6 -19.71 -42.05 -25.73
N ARG A 7 -19.67 -43.12 -24.92
CA ARG A 7 -20.30 -43.12 -23.59
C ARG A 7 -19.51 -42.24 -22.59
N PHE A 8 -18.17 -42.25 -22.68
CA PHE A 8 -17.33 -41.40 -21.86
C PHE A 8 -17.58 -39.90 -22.16
N MET A 9 -17.61 -39.51 -23.43
CA MET A 9 -17.89 -38.12 -23.83
C MET A 9 -19.31 -37.67 -23.42
N GLY A 10 -20.31 -38.53 -23.49
CA GLY A 10 -21.66 -38.19 -23.04
C GLY A 10 -21.77 -37.98 -21.53
N GLN A 11 -21.03 -38.76 -20.72
CA GLN A 11 -20.98 -38.57 -19.27
C GLN A 11 -20.22 -37.30 -18.86
N CYS A 12 -19.13 -36.94 -19.55
CA CYS A 12 -18.42 -35.69 -19.32
C CYS A 12 -19.30 -34.46 -19.67
N LEU A 13 -20.10 -34.50 -20.76
CA LEU A 13 -20.99 -33.39 -21.07
C LEU A 13 -22.12 -33.24 -20.03
N GLN A 14 -22.67 -34.33 -19.50
CA GLN A 14 -23.69 -34.25 -18.45
C GLN A 14 -23.15 -33.73 -17.12
N LEU A 15 -21.90 -34.04 -16.76
CA LEU A 15 -21.27 -33.49 -15.57
C LEU A 15 -20.93 -31.99 -15.73
N LEU A 16 -20.58 -31.53 -16.94
CA LEU A 16 -20.35 -30.10 -17.21
C LEU A 16 -21.64 -29.30 -17.20
N ALA A 17 -22.78 -29.88 -17.65
CA ALA A 17 -24.07 -29.21 -17.61
C ALA A 17 -24.63 -29.14 -16.18
N ALA A 18 -24.41 -30.14 -15.33
CA ALA A 18 -24.83 -30.11 -13.92
C ALA A 18 -23.98 -29.17 -13.03
N GLY A 19 -22.72 -28.91 -13.41
CA GLY A 19 -21.84 -27.98 -12.70
C GLY A 19 -22.11 -26.50 -12.99
N TRP A 20 -22.98 -26.19 -13.99
CA TRP A 20 -23.26 -24.80 -14.38
C TRP A 20 -24.52 -24.21 -13.73
N ILE A 21 -25.30 -25.03 -13.00
CA ILE A 21 -26.45 -24.57 -12.25
C ILE A 21 -26.10 -24.58 -10.77
N GLY A 22 -25.46 -23.56 -10.27
CA GLY A 22 -25.39 -23.40 -8.84
C GLY A 22 -24.14 -22.85 -8.19
N THR A 23 -23.40 -21.95 -8.81
CA THR A 23 -22.58 -21.02 -8.05
C THR A 23 -22.46 -19.68 -8.79
N GLN A 24 -23.58 -18.99 -8.91
CA GLN A 24 -23.43 -17.53 -8.82
C GLN A 24 -23.02 -17.26 -7.36
N ARG A 25 -21.73 -17.41 -7.08
CA ARG A 25 -21.15 -16.69 -5.96
C ARG A 25 -21.42 -15.23 -6.26
N THR A 26 -22.41 -14.68 -5.61
CA THR A 26 -22.57 -13.24 -5.46
C THR A 26 -21.19 -12.77 -5.00
N ILE A 27 -20.44 -12.17 -5.92
CA ILE A 27 -19.25 -11.40 -5.55
C ILE A 27 -19.83 -10.32 -4.67
N ALA A 28 -19.72 -10.50 -3.36
CA ALA A 28 -20.15 -9.50 -2.41
C ALA A 28 -19.49 -8.21 -2.88
N SER A 29 -20.30 -7.23 -3.19
CA SER A 29 -19.86 -5.91 -3.57
C SER A 29 -18.86 -5.46 -2.51
N ALA A 30 -17.60 -5.25 -2.90
CA ALA A 30 -16.51 -4.86 -2.01
C ALA A 30 -16.69 -3.44 -1.43
N SER A 31 -17.93 -2.91 -1.43
CA SER A 31 -18.22 -1.50 -1.16
C SER A 31 -18.81 -1.21 0.21
N GLU A 32 -19.22 -2.19 1.00
CA GLU A 32 -19.83 -1.90 2.30
C GLU A 32 -18.92 -2.35 3.44
N ARG A 33 -18.15 -1.37 3.94
CA ARG A 33 -17.48 -1.55 5.22
C ARG A 33 -18.53 -1.69 6.32
N PRO A 34 -18.35 -2.62 7.29
CA PRO A 34 -19.23 -2.69 8.45
C PRO A 34 -19.37 -1.31 9.10
N GLU A 35 -20.56 -0.89 9.51
CA GLU A 35 -20.78 0.38 10.20
C GLU A 35 -19.86 0.57 11.42
N SER A 36 -19.43 -0.54 12.03
CA SER A 36 -18.49 -0.56 13.16
C SER A 36 -17.01 -0.43 12.76
N TRP A 37 -16.68 -0.41 11.44
CA TRP A 37 -15.29 -0.36 11.03
C TRP A 37 -14.68 1.03 11.28
N PHE A 38 -13.57 1.04 11.99
CA PHE A 38 -12.80 2.25 12.26
C PHE A 38 -11.30 1.97 12.08
N PRO A 39 -10.56 2.82 11.35
CA PRO A 39 -9.16 2.54 11.04
C PRO A 39 -8.29 2.46 12.29
N ALA A 40 -7.34 1.52 12.30
CA ALA A 40 -6.46 1.31 13.45
C ALA A 40 -5.63 2.56 13.81
N TYR A 41 -5.18 3.31 12.81
CA TYR A 41 -4.48 4.58 13.03
C TYR A 41 -5.37 5.63 13.72
N GLY A 42 -6.67 5.64 13.44
CA GLY A 42 -7.62 6.50 14.12
C GLY A 42 -7.85 6.12 15.60
N LYS A 43 -7.80 4.81 15.92
CA LYS A 43 -7.81 4.36 17.33
C LYS A 43 -6.58 4.85 18.08
N LEU A 44 -5.40 4.68 17.48
CA LEU A 44 -4.13 5.14 18.06
C LEU A 44 -4.10 6.65 18.26
N GLU A 45 -4.68 7.44 17.35
CA GLU A 45 -4.77 8.89 17.51
C GLU A 45 -5.69 9.29 18.66
N ARG A 46 -6.84 8.64 18.80
CA ARG A 46 -7.76 8.85 19.94
C ARG A 46 -7.12 8.52 21.30
N GLU A 47 -6.23 7.53 21.32
CA GLU A 47 -5.48 7.11 22.50
C GLU A 47 -4.21 7.95 22.74
N ALA A 48 -3.97 9.00 21.94
CA ALA A 48 -2.78 9.85 21.93
C ALA A 48 -1.43 9.07 21.67
N ARG A 49 -1.51 7.80 21.28
CA ARG A 49 -0.35 6.91 21.07
C ARG A 49 0.33 7.11 19.72
N LEU A 50 -0.39 7.67 18.75
CA LEU A 50 0.19 7.87 17.42
C LEU A 50 1.24 8.97 17.42
N ALA A 51 1.04 10.05 18.19
CA ALA A 51 2.01 11.12 18.37
C ALA A 51 3.35 10.62 18.92
N GLU A 52 3.31 9.86 20.01
CA GLU A 52 4.49 9.27 20.63
C GLU A 52 5.26 8.35 19.64
N ARG A 53 4.53 7.51 18.91
CA ARG A 53 5.15 6.63 17.90
C ARG A 53 5.80 7.39 16.75
N ILE A 54 5.25 8.52 16.36
CA ILE A 54 5.84 9.40 15.33
C ILE A 54 7.17 9.94 15.86
N GLU A 55 7.22 10.46 17.07
CA GLU A 55 8.46 10.98 17.67
C GLU A 55 9.54 9.89 17.75
N GLN A 56 9.19 8.71 18.26
CA GLN A 56 10.08 7.56 18.31
C GLN A 56 10.59 7.15 16.92
N ALA A 57 9.70 7.15 15.91
CA ALA A 57 10.08 6.80 14.54
C ALA A 57 11.03 7.84 13.90
N TYR A 58 10.79 9.14 14.11
CA TYR A 58 11.67 10.19 13.61
C TYR A 58 13.03 10.18 14.31
N ALA A 59 13.09 9.84 15.59
CA ALA A 59 14.35 9.69 16.32
C ALA A 59 15.28 8.66 15.65
N LEU A 60 14.73 7.63 14.98
CA LEU A 60 15.52 6.64 14.24
C LEU A 60 16.26 7.23 13.04
N PHE A 61 15.95 8.44 12.58
CA PHE A 61 16.72 9.09 11.53
C PHE A 61 18.08 9.61 11.96
N SER A 62 18.30 9.82 13.25
CA SER A 62 19.60 10.25 13.79
C SER A 62 20.68 9.16 13.71
N GLU A 63 20.27 7.90 13.77
CA GLU A 63 21.07 6.69 13.57
C GLU A 63 20.17 5.64 12.90
N CYS A 64 20.12 5.65 11.57
CA CYS A 64 19.08 4.95 10.82
C CYS A 64 19.08 3.44 11.04
N ARG A 65 18.01 2.94 11.71
CA ARG A 65 17.74 1.53 11.97
C ARG A 65 16.34 1.10 11.51
N LEU A 66 15.77 1.80 10.52
CA LEU A 66 14.41 1.55 10.03
C LEU A 66 14.22 0.21 9.31
N CYS A 67 15.29 -0.40 8.84
CA CYS A 67 15.24 -1.65 8.12
C CYS A 67 16.38 -2.60 8.54
N PRO A 68 16.35 -3.89 8.13
CA PRO A 68 17.40 -4.85 8.47
C PRO A 68 18.83 -4.47 8.07
N ARG A 69 19.01 -3.47 7.21
CA ARG A 69 20.33 -2.97 6.83
C ARG A 69 21.06 -2.23 7.96
N GLN A 70 20.33 -1.63 8.88
CA GLN A 70 20.87 -0.94 10.07
C GLN A 70 22.11 -0.10 9.76
N CYS A 71 22.04 0.73 8.70
CA CYS A 71 23.20 1.45 8.16
C CYS A 71 23.70 2.59 9.05
N ALA A 72 23.01 2.91 10.13
CA ALA A 72 23.36 3.95 11.11
C ALA A 72 23.58 5.38 10.55
N ALA A 73 23.25 5.64 9.30
CA ALA A 73 23.37 6.96 8.70
C ALA A 73 22.52 7.99 9.45
N ASN A 74 23.11 9.16 9.73
CA ASN A 74 22.39 10.28 10.31
C ASN A 74 21.66 11.09 9.23
N ARG A 75 20.44 10.67 8.92
CA ARG A 75 19.64 11.29 7.87
C ARG A 75 19.20 12.71 8.20
N ILE A 76 19.15 13.07 9.50
CA ILE A 76 18.85 14.45 9.94
C ILE A 76 19.97 15.40 9.51
N LYS A 77 21.22 14.94 9.53
CA LYS A 77 22.41 15.69 9.07
C LYS A 77 22.67 15.57 7.58
N GLY A 78 21.75 14.95 6.82
CA GLY A 78 21.87 14.78 5.37
C GLY A 78 22.70 13.57 4.93
N GLU A 79 23.12 12.70 5.87
CA GLU A 79 23.80 11.46 5.50
C GLU A 79 22.80 10.50 4.84
N THR A 80 23.28 9.71 3.90
CA THR A 80 22.48 8.68 3.22
C THR A 80 23.08 7.30 3.44
N GLY A 81 22.22 6.33 3.77
CA GLY A 81 22.63 4.94 3.89
C GLY A 81 22.45 4.17 2.58
N PHE A 82 22.34 2.85 2.68
CA PHE A 82 22.22 1.94 1.53
C PHE A 82 21.06 2.31 0.58
N CYS A 83 19.91 2.71 1.12
CA CYS A 83 18.75 3.08 0.31
C CYS A 83 18.89 4.45 -0.38
N ARG A 84 19.87 5.27 0.00
CA ARG A 84 20.07 6.65 -0.46
C ARG A 84 18.91 7.61 -0.17
N ALA A 85 17.99 7.23 0.70
CA ALA A 85 16.86 8.08 1.04
C ALA A 85 17.27 9.20 2.01
N PRO A 86 16.89 10.46 1.76
CA PRO A 86 17.01 11.56 2.71
C PRO A 86 16.02 11.42 3.87
N ALA A 87 16.06 12.31 4.86
CA ALA A 87 15.08 12.33 5.95
C ALA A 87 13.66 12.67 5.46
N LYS A 88 13.56 13.55 4.47
CA LYS A 88 12.28 13.86 3.80
C LYS A 88 11.90 12.75 2.84
N ALA A 89 10.62 12.37 2.81
CA ALA A 89 10.13 11.41 1.82
C ALA A 89 10.30 11.94 0.39
N VAL A 90 10.67 11.07 -0.53
CA VAL A 90 10.67 11.39 -1.96
C VAL A 90 9.55 10.57 -2.60
N VAL A 91 8.57 11.25 -3.17
CA VAL A 91 7.42 10.61 -3.83
C VAL A 91 7.58 10.72 -5.33
N TYR A 92 7.44 9.61 -6.02
CA TYR A 92 7.44 9.58 -7.48
C TYR A 92 6.05 9.87 -8.05
N SER A 93 5.03 9.21 -7.52
CA SER A 93 3.64 9.40 -7.97
C SER A 93 2.64 8.96 -6.90
N ALA A 94 1.42 9.52 -7.00
CA ALA A 94 0.26 9.12 -6.23
C ALA A 94 -0.96 9.10 -7.16
N HIS A 95 -1.52 7.91 -7.44
CA HIS A 95 -2.63 7.75 -8.39
C HIS A 95 -3.39 6.44 -8.15
N PRO A 96 -4.64 6.31 -8.64
CA PRO A 96 -5.35 5.04 -8.68
C PRO A 96 -4.62 4.04 -9.57
N HIS A 97 -4.36 2.84 -9.06
CA HIS A 97 -3.72 1.74 -9.77
C HIS A 97 -4.72 0.61 -9.97
N TYR A 98 -4.76 0.03 -11.18
CA TYR A 98 -5.75 -0.99 -11.58
C TYR A 98 -5.12 -2.36 -11.86
N GLY A 99 -3.81 -2.50 -11.64
CA GLY A 99 -3.06 -3.74 -11.88
C GLY A 99 -2.97 -4.68 -10.68
N GLU A 100 -3.68 -4.40 -9.60
CA GLU A 100 -3.72 -5.24 -8.41
C GLU A 100 -4.89 -6.24 -8.47
N GLU A 101 -5.00 -7.15 -7.50
CA GLU A 101 -6.11 -8.07 -7.37
C GLU A 101 -7.44 -7.35 -7.12
N VAL A 102 -8.54 -7.95 -7.59
CA VAL A 102 -9.89 -7.38 -7.53
C VAL A 102 -10.27 -6.81 -6.14
N PRO A 103 -9.97 -7.48 -5.00
CA PRO A 103 -10.27 -6.91 -3.68
C PRO A 103 -9.54 -5.62 -3.36
N LEU A 104 -8.34 -5.39 -3.93
CA LEU A 104 -7.53 -4.19 -3.73
C LEU A 104 -7.92 -3.08 -4.70
N VAL A 105 -8.26 -3.43 -5.94
CA VAL A 105 -8.63 -2.49 -7.00
C VAL A 105 -10.02 -1.89 -6.78
N GLY A 106 -11.00 -2.73 -6.41
CA GLY A 106 -12.40 -2.33 -6.32
C GLY A 106 -12.89 -1.68 -7.62
N GLN A 107 -13.71 -0.64 -7.50
CA GLN A 107 -14.28 0.07 -8.67
C GLN A 107 -13.44 1.27 -9.14
N LYS A 108 -12.65 1.87 -8.25
CA LYS A 108 -11.92 3.14 -8.49
C LYS A 108 -10.40 3.01 -8.39
N GLY A 109 -9.90 1.79 -8.37
CA GLY A 109 -8.47 1.50 -8.26
C GLY A 109 -7.96 1.49 -6.81
N SER A 110 -6.80 0.88 -6.61
CA SER A 110 -6.02 0.98 -5.38
C SER A 110 -5.31 2.33 -5.36
N GLY A 111 -5.48 3.13 -4.31
CA GLY A 111 -4.83 4.44 -4.19
C GLY A 111 -3.35 4.29 -3.92
N THR A 112 -2.53 4.19 -4.96
CA THR A 112 -1.12 3.80 -4.84
C THR A 112 -0.19 5.00 -4.80
N ILE A 113 0.68 5.04 -3.77
CA ILE A 113 1.75 6.03 -3.62
C ILE A 113 3.10 5.32 -3.76
N PHE A 114 3.88 5.72 -4.77
CA PHE A 114 5.22 5.21 -5.03
C PHE A 114 6.28 6.09 -4.37
N PHE A 115 7.02 5.51 -3.41
CA PHE A 115 8.17 6.17 -2.81
C PHE A 115 9.44 5.86 -3.57
N SER A 116 10.24 6.89 -3.76
CA SER A 116 11.54 6.78 -4.42
C SER A 116 12.62 6.29 -3.46
N ASN A 117 13.70 5.76 -4.03
CA ASN A 117 14.71 5.01 -3.31
C ASN A 117 14.17 3.67 -2.79
N CYS A 118 15.02 2.77 -2.32
CA CYS A 118 14.54 1.48 -1.83
C CYS A 118 15.62 0.78 -0.99
N ASN A 119 15.24 0.27 0.16
CA ASN A 119 16.13 -0.49 1.03
C ASN A 119 16.45 -1.91 0.52
N LEU A 120 15.69 -2.45 -0.45
CA LEU A 120 15.96 -3.75 -1.08
C LEU A 120 16.92 -3.65 -2.25
N ARG A 121 16.68 -2.70 -3.18
CA ARG A 121 17.47 -2.47 -4.39
C ARG A 121 17.68 -3.74 -5.21
N CYS A 122 16.58 -4.44 -5.53
CA CYS A 122 16.60 -5.68 -6.31
C CYS A 122 17.19 -5.43 -7.71
N VAL A 123 18.07 -6.32 -8.17
CA VAL A 123 18.74 -6.17 -9.48
C VAL A 123 17.78 -6.28 -10.67
N PHE A 124 16.64 -6.93 -10.48
CA PHE A 124 15.57 -7.10 -11.48
C PHE A 124 14.36 -6.21 -11.23
N CYS A 125 14.55 -5.06 -10.55
CA CYS A 125 13.43 -4.18 -10.19
C CYS A 125 12.79 -3.56 -11.43
N GLN A 126 11.49 -3.82 -11.65
CA GLN A 126 10.72 -3.19 -12.72
C GLN A 126 10.60 -1.66 -12.56
N ASN A 127 10.72 -1.17 -11.32
CA ASN A 127 10.66 0.25 -10.98
C ASN A 127 12.06 0.85 -10.77
N TRP A 128 13.04 0.47 -11.60
CA TRP A 128 14.44 0.89 -11.48
C TRP A 128 14.63 2.41 -11.34
N PRO A 129 13.99 3.25 -12.20
CA PRO A 129 14.14 4.71 -12.09
C PRO A 129 13.70 5.27 -10.73
N ILE A 130 12.72 4.63 -10.10
CA ILE A 130 12.20 5.04 -8.79
C ILE A 130 13.12 4.52 -7.69
N SER A 131 13.38 3.21 -7.71
CA SER A 131 14.04 2.51 -6.60
C SER A 131 15.56 2.72 -6.54
N HIS A 132 16.23 2.89 -7.69
CA HIS A 132 17.68 2.99 -7.80
C HIS A 132 18.17 4.39 -8.14
N GLU A 133 17.51 5.09 -9.07
CA GLU A 133 17.87 6.44 -9.48
C GLU A 133 17.25 7.50 -8.56
N GLY A 134 16.23 7.15 -7.77
CA GLY A 134 15.59 8.05 -6.81
C GLY A 134 14.77 9.15 -7.48
N ARG A 135 14.25 8.90 -8.70
CA ARG A 135 13.40 9.88 -9.40
C ARG A 135 12.13 10.15 -8.60
N GLY A 136 11.82 11.40 -8.40
CA GLY A 136 10.66 11.84 -7.64
C GLY A 136 10.86 13.24 -7.09
N VAL A 137 9.92 13.67 -6.25
CA VAL A 137 9.93 15.00 -5.63
C VAL A 137 9.99 14.86 -4.11
N ALA A 138 10.90 15.60 -3.49
CA ALA A 138 10.95 15.69 -2.02
C ALA A 138 9.64 16.29 -1.52
N THR A 139 8.94 15.55 -0.66
CA THR A 139 7.55 15.79 -0.29
C THR A 139 7.46 16.00 1.22
N GLU A 140 6.78 17.07 1.64
CA GLU A 140 6.48 17.32 3.04
C GLU A 140 5.42 16.35 3.55
N ASP A 141 5.38 16.11 4.85
CA ASP A 141 4.42 15.18 5.44
C ASP A 141 2.96 15.68 5.27
N GLU A 142 2.77 16.98 5.22
CA GLU A 142 1.50 17.66 4.95
C GLU A 142 0.99 17.41 3.53
N ASP A 143 1.89 17.44 2.54
CA ASP A 143 1.59 17.16 1.14
C ASP A 143 1.31 15.67 0.93
N LEU A 144 2.09 14.80 1.56
CA LEU A 144 1.84 13.35 1.56
C LEU A 144 0.47 13.02 2.16
N ALA A 145 0.10 13.69 3.26
CA ALA A 145 -1.24 13.59 3.84
C ALA A 145 -2.33 14.07 2.86
N GLY A 146 -2.06 15.14 2.14
CA GLY A 146 -2.94 15.66 1.08
C GLY A 146 -3.17 14.63 -0.02
N MET A 147 -2.11 13.93 -0.47
CA MET A 147 -2.20 12.86 -1.47
C MET A 147 -3.10 11.71 -0.98
N MET A 148 -2.93 11.25 0.27
CA MET A 148 -3.77 10.19 0.85
C MET A 148 -5.25 10.60 0.88
N VAL A 149 -5.56 11.82 1.31
CA VAL A 149 -6.93 12.33 1.35
C VAL A 149 -7.50 12.50 -0.06
N HIS A 150 -6.69 12.95 -1.03
CA HIS A 150 -7.08 13.07 -2.43
C HIS A 150 -7.48 11.73 -3.02
N LEU A 151 -6.67 10.69 -2.82
CA LEU A 151 -6.97 9.33 -3.28
C LEU A 151 -8.32 8.83 -2.73
N GLN A 152 -8.59 9.06 -1.45
CA GLN A 152 -9.92 8.77 -0.89
C GLN A 152 -11.03 9.57 -1.57
N LYS A 153 -10.84 10.87 -1.80
CA LYS A 153 -11.86 11.75 -2.41
C LYS A 153 -12.23 11.33 -3.83
N ILE A 154 -11.28 10.84 -4.62
CA ILE A 154 -11.54 10.34 -5.97
C ILE A 154 -12.11 8.93 -6.00
N GLY A 155 -12.31 8.30 -4.83
CA GLY A 155 -13.04 7.06 -4.66
C GLY A 155 -12.20 5.81 -4.46
N CYS A 156 -10.87 5.91 -4.31
CA CYS A 156 -10.06 4.78 -3.88
C CYS A 156 -10.50 4.34 -2.49
N HIS A 157 -10.61 3.03 -2.26
CA HIS A 157 -11.07 2.50 -0.98
C HIS A 157 -9.92 2.08 -0.05
N ASN A 158 -8.68 2.21 -0.51
CA ASN A 158 -7.45 1.98 0.26
C ASN A 158 -6.35 2.98 -0.16
N VAL A 159 -5.28 3.06 0.64
CA VAL A 159 -4.01 3.68 0.28
C VAL A 159 -2.92 2.61 0.31
N ASN A 160 -2.41 2.26 -0.87
CA ASN A 160 -1.34 1.29 -1.05
C ASN A 160 0.02 2.01 -1.13
N LEU A 161 0.95 1.64 -0.25
CA LEU A 161 2.25 2.30 -0.11
C LEU A 161 3.35 1.41 -0.68
N VAL A 162 3.94 1.80 -1.81
CA VAL A 162 4.98 1.02 -2.47
C VAL A 162 6.36 1.39 -1.94
N THR A 163 7.09 0.39 -1.44
CA THR A 163 8.40 0.52 -0.78
C THR A 163 8.42 1.46 0.44
N PRO A 164 7.57 1.24 1.47
CA PRO A 164 7.34 2.20 2.54
C PRO A 164 8.41 2.21 3.64
N THR A 165 9.20 1.14 3.79
CA THR A 165 10.02 0.89 4.99
C THR A 165 10.96 2.04 5.34
N HIS A 166 11.66 2.58 4.34
CA HIS A 166 12.69 3.60 4.56
C HIS A 166 12.13 5.02 4.78
N VAL A 167 10.82 5.22 4.61
CA VAL A 167 10.09 6.47 4.84
C VAL A 167 8.97 6.31 5.87
N MET A 168 9.03 5.26 6.67
CA MET A 168 8.00 4.96 7.70
C MET A 168 7.70 6.13 8.64
N PRO A 169 8.68 6.91 9.16
CA PRO A 169 8.39 8.06 10.00
C PRO A 169 7.50 9.10 9.30
N ASN A 170 7.82 9.42 8.04
CA ASN A 170 7.01 10.35 7.23
C ASN A 170 5.60 9.82 7.01
N ILE A 171 5.45 8.52 6.72
CA ILE A 171 4.15 7.87 6.54
C ILE A 171 3.31 7.96 7.81
N LEU A 172 3.87 7.67 8.97
CA LEU A 172 3.15 7.76 10.25
C LEU A 172 2.65 9.19 10.50
N LYS A 173 3.49 10.20 10.31
CA LYS A 173 3.09 11.60 10.47
C LYS A 173 2.05 12.02 9.45
N ALA A 174 2.25 11.68 8.17
CA ALA A 174 1.28 11.96 7.11
C ALA A 174 -0.07 11.27 7.37
N THR A 175 -0.07 10.03 7.85
CA THR A 175 -1.30 9.30 8.21
C THR A 175 -2.07 10.01 9.33
N ARG A 176 -1.37 10.50 10.36
CA ARG A 176 -1.99 11.29 11.42
C ARG A 176 -2.63 12.57 10.88
N LEU A 177 -1.89 13.34 10.09
CA LEU A 177 -2.38 14.56 9.47
C LEU A 177 -3.55 14.31 8.52
N ALA A 178 -3.48 13.23 7.74
CA ALA A 178 -4.56 12.81 6.85
C ALA A 178 -5.82 12.40 7.63
N PHE A 179 -5.67 11.70 8.74
CA PHE A 179 -6.80 11.36 9.62
C PHE A 179 -7.50 12.60 10.16
N GLN A 180 -6.73 13.62 10.59
CA GLN A 180 -7.26 14.91 11.04
C GLN A 180 -7.99 15.66 9.89
N LYS A 181 -7.56 15.47 8.65
CA LYS A 181 -8.20 15.99 7.43
C LYS A 181 -9.35 15.10 6.89
N GLY A 182 -9.73 14.04 7.60
CA GLY A 182 -10.87 13.20 7.25
C GLY A 182 -10.54 11.90 6.49
N LEU A 183 -9.30 11.44 6.48
CA LEU A 183 -8.96 10.10 5.96
C LEU A 183 -9.64 9.02 6.83
N ARG A 184 -10.33 8.06 6.17
CA ARG A 184 -11.03 6.94 6.84
C ARG A 184 -10.82 5.59 6.14
N ILE A 185 -10.10 5.56 5.02
CA ILE A 185 -9.78 4.31 4.30
C ILE A 185 -8.52 3.64 4.88
N PRO A 186 -8.35 2.30 4.74
CA PRO A 186 -7.15 1.59 5.15
C PRO A 186 -5.94 1.95 4.28
#